data_a0c08f68cb9c6ae78da64969bb5d3f80
#
_entry.id   a0c08f68cb9c6ae78da64969bb5d3f80
#
_cell.length_a   1.000
_cell.length_b   1.000
_cell.length_c   1.000
_cell.angle_alpha   90.00
_cell.angle_beta   90.00
_cell.angle_gamma   90.00
#
_symmetry.space_group_name_H-M   'P 1'
#
loop_
_entity.id
_entity.type
_entity.pdbx_description
1 polymer ?
#
loop_
_entity_poly.entity_id
_entity_poly.type
_entity_poly.pdbx_seq_one_letter_code
_entity_poly.pdbx_strand_id
1 'polypeptide(L)'
;MEEIAFVGGGVGALTTALQLSHRGGKVTIYEKSDKLGGRLAFETNGRYQIDQGPTIVLLPEMILDIMEEAGIERSRIPLVECHPLYRIHYADGTVLHKWRDTEKQVEEIERLFPGEGEGYRRYLRNMEGNFKQGKKAFLDRPFLRRKEFYTFRNLSLLAKLKAYTSVRQLARQYFRNERLVDAFSLQTLYIGGAPFESPALYSLLPYAEHAFGVWYVKGGYASLVSIMEEELKLRGVAIHRNTRVHELVLEGKSCRGVITDNGITYHDAVVYNGDFPGLAPLLPEDKRPTSKRFKPSSGCLLVYLGLKQRWPDTAAHQFFLPESLQKGLQQIFLEDRIPSDPSFYLFNPVAIDETAAPEGESVMYILIPVPPVGRINWQEEQQDLVNHVLAEAERRGFPGLRDSIAWMRIRTPQDAQADGLYLGGSFGIAPTLGQSAVFRPQIVPYAINRLYAVGASVHPGAGIPIVMQGAKLLADHLIKEESLWTSQPV
;
A
#
# COMPACT_ATOMS: atom_id res chain seq x y z
N MET A 1 -16.01 20.66 -20.71
CA MET A 1 -15.27 20.10 -19.56
C MET A 1 -13.80 20.07 -19.88
N GLU A 2 -12.98 20.46 -18.93
CA GLU A 2 -11.51 20.48 -19.05
C GLU A 2 -10.99 19.08 -19.32
N GLU A 3 -9.92 18.99 -20.12
CA GLU A 3 -9.21 17.74 -20.38
C GLU A 3 -8.03 17.60 -19.41
N ILE A 4 -8.04 16.53 -18.59
CA ILE A 4 -7.07 16.30 -17.54
C ILE A 4 -6.15 15.15 -17.91
N ALA A 5 -4.82 15.43 -17.94
CA ALA A 5 -3.81 14.40 -18.15
C ALA A 5 -3.38 13.76 -16.83
N PHE A 6 -3.20 12.45 -16.85
CA PHE A 6 -2.59 11.68 -15.76
C PHE A 6 -1.22 11.16 -16.18
N VAL A 7 -0.20 11.45 -15.38
CA VAL A 7 1.15 10.96 -15.55
C VAL A 7 1.37 9.76 -14.63
N GLY A 8 1.29 8.56 -15.21
CA GLY A 8 1.28 7.27 -14.53
C GLY A 8 -0.12 6.70 -14.33
N GLY A 9 -0.29 5.43 -14.70
CA GLY A 9 -1.55 4.66 -14.65
C GLY A 9 -1.69 3.81 -13.40
N GLY A 10 -1.20 4.25 -12.22
CA GLY A 10 -1.39 3.54 -10.96
C GLY A 10 -2.81 3.68 -10.40
N VAL A 11 -3.11 2.93 -9.33
CA VAL A 11 -4.47 2.88 -8.72
C VAL A 11 -5.03 4.27 -8.39
N GLY A 12 -4.18 5.21 -7.93
CA GLY A 12 -4.62 6.57 -7.64
C GLY A 12 -5.12 7.30 -8.89
N ALA A 13 -4.39 7.20 -10.01
CA ALA A 13 -4.82 7.77 -11.29
C ALA A 13 -6.10 7.11 -11.80
N LEU A 14 -6.14 5.76 -11.80
CA LEU A 14 -7.29 5.01 -12.29
C LEU A 14 -8.55 5.36 -11.50
N THR A 15 -8.47 5.40 -10.16
CA THR A 15 -9.61 5.78 -9.31
C THR A 15 -10.07 7.22 -9.56
N THR A 16 -9.11 8.19 -9.66
CA THR A 16 -9.48 9.59 -9.94
C THR A 16 -10.11 9.71 -11.33
N ALA A 17 -9.52 9.05 -12.33
CA ALA A 17 -10.02 9.04 -13.71
C ALA A 17 -11.45 8.46 -13.81
N LEU A 18 -11.74 7.37 -13.07
CA LEU A 18 -13.08 6.78 -12.97
C LEU A 18 -14.09 7.77 -12.37
N GLN A 19 -13.74 8.43 -11.27
CA GLN A 19 -14.59 9.41 -10.61
C GLN A 19 -14.89 10.60 -11.53
N LEU A 20 -13.90 11.10 -12.27
CA LEU A 20 -14.05 12.22 -13.20
C LEU A 20 -14.85 11.83 -14.45
N SER A 21 -14.49 10.71 -15.09
CA SER A 21 -15.15 10.23 -16.31
C SER A 21 -16.61 9.86 -16.07
N HIS A 22 -16.95 9.33 -14.88
CA HIS A 22 -18.34 9.06 -14.48
C HIS A 22 -19.22 10.33 -14.47
N ARG A 23 -18.58 11.48 -14.20
CA ARG A 23 -19.23 12.80 -14.23
C ARG A 23 -19.04 13.55 -15.55
N GLY A 24 -18.58 12.84 -16.59
CA GLY A 24 -18.41 13.36 -17.95
C GLY A 24 -17.10 14.15 -18.18
N GLY A 25 -16.13 14.10 -17.24
CA GLY A 25 -14.80 14.71 -17.40
C GLY A 25 -14.00 14.03 -18.50
N LYS A 26 -13.24 14.80 -19.28
CA LYS A 26 -12.31 14.27 -20.28
C LYS A 26 -10.98 13.92 -19.61
N VAL A 27 -10.51 12.70 -19.82
CA VAL A 27 -9.31 12.19 -19.18
C VAL A 27 -8.41 11.51 -20.18
N THR A 28 -7.10 11.76 -20.06
CA THR A 28 -6.05 11.05 -20.81
C THR A 28 -5.00 10.52 -19.84
N ILE A 29 -4.63 9.23 -19.95
CA ILE A 29 -3.65 8.57 -19.09
C ILE A 29 -2.40 8.24 -19.90
N TYR A 30 -1.23 8.67 -19.41
CA TYR A 30 0.09 8.33 -19.96
C TYR A 30 0.80 7.38 -18.99
N GLU A 31 1.02 6.13 -19.42
CA GLU A 31 1.72 5.11 -18.66
C GLU A 31 2.99 4.66 -19.38
N LYS A 32 4.12 4.70 -18.68
CA LYS A 32 5.43 4.35 -19.25
C LYS A 32 5.61 2.86 -19.54
N SER A 33 4.84 2.00 -18.84
CA SER A 33 4.88 0.54 -19.00
C SER A 33 3.76 0.03 -19.91
N ASP A 34 3.81 -1.26 -20.22
CA ASP A 34 2.77 -1.98 -20.94
C ASP A 34 1.56 -2.32 -20.06
N LYS A 35 1.66 -2.11 -18.74
CA LYS A 35 0.65 -2.48 -17.73
C LYS A 35 0.17 -1.25 -16.96
N LEU A 36 -1.12 -1.23 -16.63
CA LEU A 36 -1.70 -0.30 -15.65
C LEU A 36 -1.62 -0.89 -14.23
N GLY A 37 -2.00 -0.08 -13.22
CA GLY A 37 -2.09 -0.47 -11.82
C GLY A 37 -0.86 -0.12 -11.00
N GLY A 38 0.30 0.10 -11.62
CA GLY A 38 1.55 0.37 -10.94
C GLY A 38 1.96 -0.80 -10.06
N ARG A 39 1.87 -0.64 -8.72
CA ARG A 39 2.18 -1.71 -7.74
C ARG A 39 1.08 -2.77 -7.63
N LEU A 40 -0.14 -2.46 -8.03
CA LEU A 40 -1.25 -3.41 -8.10
C LEU A 40 -1.29 -4.01 -9.51
N ALA A 41 -0.44 -4.99 -9.74
CA ALA A 41 -0.28 -5.69 -11.01
C ALA A 41 -0.08 -7.18 -10.77
N PHE A 42 -0.14 -7.98 -11.82
CA PHE A 42 0.21 -9.39 -11.75
C PHE A 42 1.63 -9.66 -12.22
N GLU A 43 2.28 -10.59 -11.53
CA GLU A 43 3.48 -11.27 -12.00
C GLU A 43 3.07 -12.61 -12.64
N THR A 44 3.59 -12.91 -13.83
CA THR A 44 3.19 -14.11 -14.58
C THR A 44 4.30 -14.62 -15.49
N ASN A 45 4.28 -15.92 -15.75
CA ASN A 45 5.07 -16.57 -16.81
C ASN A 45 4.16 -17.19 -17.90
N GLY A 46 2.86 -16.83 -17.92
CA GLY A 46 1.85 -17.38 -18.81
C GLY A 46 1.12 -18.62 -18.26
N ARG A 47 1.78 -19.44 -17.44
CA ARG A 47 1.15 -20.59 -16.74
C ARG A 47 0.68 -20.22 -15.33
N TYR A 48 1.55 -19.60 -14.56
CA TYR A 48 1.28 -19.12 -13.20
C TYR A 48 1.07 -17.63 -13.20
N GLN A 49 0.16 -17.16 -12.36
CA GLN A 49 -0.12 -15.74 -12.16
C GLN A 49 -0.35 -15.48 -10.68
N ILE A 50 0.24 -14.41 -10.15
CA ILE A 50 0.06 -14.00 -8.75
C ILE A 50 0.17 -12.49 -8.62
N ASP A 51 -0.44 -11.91 -7.59
CA ASP A 51 -0.30 -10.49 -7.27
C ASP A 51 1.17 -10.10 -7.07
N GLN A 52 1.61 -9.04 -7.74
CA GLN A 52 2.99 -8.56 -7.68
C GLN A 52 3.31 -7.79 -6.39
N GLY A 53 2.33 -7.17 -5.78
CA GLY A 53 2.49 -6.25 -4.65
C GLY A 53 1.50 -6.49 -3.52
N PRO A 54 0.47 -5.66 -3.34
CA PRO A 54 -0.49 -5.82 -2.24
C PRO A 54 -1.34 -7.05 -2.43
N THR A 55 -1.52 -7.80 -1.33
CA THR A 55 -2.29 -9.05 -1.29
C THR A 55 -3.37 -9.03 -0.19
N ILE A 56 -3.16 -8.28 0.88
CA ILE A 56 -4.09 -8.13 2.01
C ILE A 56 -5.09 -7.02 1.70
N VAL A 57 -6.37 -7.36 1.59
CA VAL A 57 -7.46 -6.40 1.42
C VAL A 57 -8.00 -5.99 2.79
N LEU A 58 -7.76 -4.75 3.17
CA LEU A 58 -8.35 -4.11 4.35
C LEU A 58 -9.41 -3.10 3.94
N LEU A 59 -10.32 -2.76 4.87
CA LEU A 59 -11.36 -1.76 4.67
C LEU A 59 -12.18 -2.01 3.37
N PRO A 60 -12.72 -3.21 3.16
CA PRO A 60 -13.37 -3.60 1.90
C PRO A 60 -14.51 -2.64 1.52
N GLU A 61 -15.31 -2.19 2.49
CA GLU A 61 -16.40 -1.26 2.23
C GLU A 61 -15.91 0.07 1.64
N MET A 62 -14.74 0.58 2.08
CA MET A 62 -14.16 1.80 1.50
C MET A 62 -13.84 1.63 0.01
N ILE A 63 -13.33 0.47 -0.38
CA ILE A 63 -13.06 0.14 -1.79
C ILE A 63 -14.35 0.08 -2.57
N LEU A 64 -15.33 -0.68 -2.06
CA LEU A 64 -16.63 -0.89 -2.71
C LEU A 64 -17.40 0.42 -2.86
N ASP A 65 -17.46 1.25 -1.81
CA ASP A 65 -18.12 2.57 -1.84
C ASP A 65 -17.50 3.48 -2.90
N ILE A 66 -16.15 3.57 -2.96
CA ILE A 66 -15.46 4.41 -3.94
C ILE A 66 -15.69 3.92 -5.37
N MET A 67 -15.73 2.62 -5.58
CA MET A 67 -15.99 2.02 -6.91
C MET A 67 -17.45 2.23 -7.32
N GLU A 68 -18.40 2.05 -6.40
CA GLU A 68 -19.82 2.28 -6.63
C GLU A 68 -20.13 3.76 -6.95
N GLU A 69 -19.52 4.70 -6.20
CA GLU A 69 -19.59 6.14 -6.49
C GLU A 69 -19.02 6.51 -7.87
N ALA A 70 -18.11 5.68 -8.39
CA ALA A 70 -17.57 5.80 -9.74
C ALA A 70 -18.40 5.04 -10.80
N GLY A 71 -19.58 4.49 -10.42
CA GLY A 71 -20.50 3.79 -11.33
C GLY A 71 -20.13 2.32 -11.60
N ILE A 72 -19.30 1.71 -10.76
CA ILE A 72 -18.94 0.28 -10.87
C ILE A 72 -19.74 -0.50 -9.82
N GLU A 73 -20.56 -1.44 -10.24
CA GLU A 73 -21.36 -2.26 -9.33
C GLU A 73 -20.49 -3.12 -8.40
N ARG A 74 -20.87 -3.21 -7.13
CA ARG A 74 -20.19 -4.03 -6.11
C ARG A 74 -20.06 -5.50 -6.51
N SER A 75 -21.04 -6.04 -7.24
CA SER A 75 -21.07 -7.41 -7.75
C SER A 75 -19.88 -7.76 -8.66
N ARG A 76 -19.26 -6.77 -9.30
CA ARG A 76 -18.07 -6.94 -10.13
C ARG A 76 -16.79 -7.18 -9.33
N ILE A 77 -16.81 -6.98 -8.00
CA ILE A 77 -15.65 -7.11 -7.11
C ILE A 77 -15.95 -8.21 -6.09
N PRO A 78 -15.76 -9.48 -6.44
CA PRO A 78 -16.03 -10.59 -5.54
C PRO A 78 -14.99 -10.65 -4.43
N LEU A 79 -15.44 -10.42 -3.18
CA LEU A 79 -14.61 -10.46 -1.99
C LEU A 79 -14.88 -11.72 -1.18
N VAL A 80 -13.82 -12.36 -0.70
CA VAL A 80 -13.87 -13.52 0.20
C VAL A 80 -13.15 -13.16 1.50
N GLU A 81 -13.81 -13.37 2.65
CA GLU A 81 -13.21 -13.12 3.96
C GLU A 81 -12.26 -14.25 4.35
N CYS A 82 -11.09 -13.90 4.88
CA CYS A 82 -10.08 -14.86 5.33
C CYS A 82 -10.41 -15.37 6.75
N HIS A 83 -10.43 -16.70 6.94
CA HIS A 83 -10.68 -17.36 8.22
C HIS A 83 -9.65 -18.47 8.47
N PRO A 84 -8.69 -18.34 9.42
CA PRO A 84 -8.39 -17.12 10.20
C PRO A 84 -7.99 -15.95 9.31
N LEU A 85 -7.95 -14.73 9.87
CA LEU A 85 -7.46 -13.55 9.14
C LEU A 85 -6.06 -13.83 8.59
N TYR A 86 -5.19 -14.37 9.45
CA TYR A 86 -3.86 -14.87 9.13
C TYR A 86 -3.26 -15.68 10.29
N ARG A 87 -2.09 -16.29 10.07
CA ARG A 87 -1.29 -16.96 11.10
C ARG A 87 0.01 -16.21 11.32
N ILE A 88 0.47 -16.18 12.57
CA ILE A 88 1.82 -15.71 12.94
C ILE A 88 2.60 -16.89 13.49
N HIS A 89 3.67 -17.26 12.81
CA HIS A 89 4.59 -18.32 13.20
C HIS A 89 5.77 -17.68 13.95
N TYR A 90 5.94 -18.02 15.22
CA TYR A 90 7.10 -17.61 16.01
C TYR A 90 8.26 -18.60 15.82
N ALA A 91 9.48 -18.16 16.12
CA ALA A 91 10.69 -18.94 15.90
C ALA A 91 10.73 -20.27 16.66
N ASP A 92 10.09 -20.35 17.84
CA ASP A 92 10.00 -21.56 18.67
C ASP A 92 8.94 -22.56 18.22
N GLY A 93 8.26 -22.32 17.09
CA GLY A 93 7.19 -23.18 16.58
C GLY A 93 5.80 -22.83 17.09
N THR A 94 5.66 -21.89 18.03
CA THR A 94 4.34 -21.38 18.45
C THR A 94 3.64 -20.70 17.26
N VAL A 95 2.35 -21.00 17.07
CA VAL A 95 1.52 -20.38 16.03
C VAL A 95 0.34 -19.65 16.67
N LEU A 96 0.25 -18.34 16.43
CA LEU A 96 -0.88 -17.52 16.83
C LEU A 96 -1.82 -17.34 15.63
N HIS A 97 -3.07 -17.77 15.77
CA HIS A 97 -4.12 -17.50 14.81
C HIS A 97 -4.76 -16.14 15.12
N LYS A 98 -4.89 -15.31 14.10
CA LYS A 98 -5.61 -14.03 14.21
C LYS A 98 -7.05 -14.24 13.77
N TRP A 99 -7.99 -13.97 14.67
CA TRP A 99 -9.42 -14.12 14.45
C TRP A 99 -10.13 -12.77 14.47
N ARG A 100 -11.15 -12.62 13.65
CA ARG A 100 -12.06 -11.47 13.71
C ARG A 100 -12.99 -11.53 14.91
N ASP A 101 -13.45 -12.73 15.29
CA ASP A 101 -14.25 -12.94 16.48
C ASP A 101 -13.45 -12.62 17.75
N THR A 102 -13.98 -11.70 18.57
CA THR A 102 -13.30 -11.20 19.77
C THR A 102 -13.06 -12.30 20.79
N GLU A 103 -14.08 -13.13 21.06
CA GLU A 103 -13.97 -14.16 22.11
C GLU A 103 -13.00 -15.26 21.69
N LYS A 104 -13.10 -15.70 20.44
CA LYS A 104 -12.17 -16.68 19.85
C LYS A 104 -10.73 -16.16 19.86
N GLN A 105 -10.53 -14.85 19.58
CA GLN A 105 -9.20 -14.25 19.68
C GLN A 105 -8.69 -14.17 21.12
N VAL A 106 -9.56 -13.87 22.07
CA VAL A 106 -9.21 -13.86 23.50
C VAL A 106 -8.83 -15.27 23.98
N GLU A 107 -9.62 -16.28 23.62
CA GLU A 107 -9.31 -17.70 23.94
C GLU A 107 -7.94 -18.11 23.36
N GLU A 108 -7.66 -17.75 22.13
CA GLU A 108 -6.37 -18.04 21.48
C GLU A 108 -5.20 -17.32 22.17
N ILE A 109 -5.40 -16.05 22.57
CA ILE A 109 -4.40 -15.29 23.32
C ILE A 109 -4.17 -15.90 24.70
N GLU A 110 -5.24 -16.21 25.45
CA GLU A 110 -5.12 -16.80 26.79
C GLU A 110 -4.46 -18.19 26.75
N ARG A 111 -4.74 -18.98 25.71
CA ARG A 111 -4.12 -20.30 25.51
C ARG A 111 -2.60 -20.19 25.32
N LEU A 112 -2.12 -19.19 24.58
CA LEU A 112 -0.71 -19.02 24.25
C LEU A 112 0.05 -18.11 25.23
N PHE A 113 -0.64 -17.09 25.76
CA PHE A 113 -0.10 -16.04 26.60
C PHE A 113 -1.05 -15.76 27.79
N PRO A 114 -1.09 -16.62 28.80
CA PRO A 114 -2.02 -16.51 29.93
C PRO A 114 -2.00 -15.13 30.61
N GLY A 115 -3.17 -14.57 30.84
CA GLY A 115 -3.37 -13.26 31.48
C GLY A 115 -3.29 -12.05 30.54
N GLU A 116 -3.22 -12.24 29.21
CA GLU A 116 -3.12 -11.16 28.24
C GLU A 116 -4.46 -10.83 27.54
N GLY A 117 -5.49 -11.66 27.68
CA GLY A 117 -6.78 -11.50 26.99
C GLY A 117 -7.50 -10.20 27.35
N GLU A 118 -7.47 -9.78 28.63
CA GLU A 118 -8.06 -8.50 29.02
C GLU A 118 -7.29 -7.30 28.43
N GLY A 119 -5.98 -7.43 28.24
CA GLY A 119 -5.17 -6.46 27.48
C GLY A 119 -5.71 -6.25 26.08
N TYR A 120 -6.05 -7.35 25.39
CA TYR A 120 -6.66 -7.30 24.05
C TYR A 120 -8.06 -6.64 24.04
N ARG A 121 -8.95 -7.01 24.98
CA ARG A 121 -10.28 -6.38 25.10
C ARG A 121 -10.16 -4.87 25.34
N ARG A 122 -9.23 -4.44 26.20
CA ARG A 122 -8.95 -3.03 26.48
C ARG A 122 -8.42 -2.31 25.25
N TYR A 123 -7.54 -2.98 24.47
CA TYR A 123 -7.04 -2.46 23.20
C TYR A 123 -8.19 -2.18 22.22
N LEU A 124 -9.09 -3.14 22.00
CA LEU A 124 -10.23 -2.98 21.07
C LEU A 124 -11.16 -1.83 21.47
N ARG A 125 -11.56 -1.78 22.76
CA ARG A 125 -12.41 -0.70 23.26
C ARG A 125 -11.82 0.69 23.02
N ASN A 126 -10.51 0.85 23.22
CA ASN A 126 -9.84 2.13 23.04
C ASN A 126 -9.67 2.48 21.56
N MET A 127 -9.37 1.49 20.71
CA MET A 127 -9.13 1.72 19.29
C MET A 127 -10.41 2.00 18.50
N GLU A 128 -11.57 1.51 18.91
CA GLU A 128 -12.85 1.75 18.23
C GLU A 128 -13.16 3.25 18.12
N GLY A 129 -13.16 3.94 19.26
CA GLY A 129 -13.40 5.38 19.28
C GLY A 129 -12.32 6.19 18.58
N ASN A 130 -11.06 5.74 18.68
CA ASN A 130 -9.92 6.37 18.03
C ASN A 130 -9.99 6.23 16.51
N PHE A 131 -10.40 5.07 15.99
CA PHE A 131 -10.55 4.83 14.56
C PHE A 131 -11.59 5.78 13.95
N LYS A 132 -12.81 5.83 14.54
CA LYS A 132 -13.89 6.71 14.04
C LYS A 132 -13.46 8.18 13.98
N GLN A 133 -12.78 8.68 15.04
CA GLN A 133 -12.31 10.06 15.11
C GLN A 133 -11.12 10.31 14.17
N GLY A 134 -10.16 9.39 14.12
CA GLY A 134 -8.97 9.49 13.27
C GLY A 134 -9.31 9.47 11.79
N LYS A 135 -10.21 8.56 11.36
CA LYS A 135 -10.70 8.50 9.98
C LYS A 135 -11.28 9.84 9.55
N LYS A 136 -12.26 10.36 10.28
CA LYS A 136 -12.92 11.65 9.99
C LYS A 136 -11.96 12.84 9.98
N ALA A 137 -10.96 12.85 10.86
CA ALA A 137 -10.04 13.99 11.00
C ALA A 137 -8.90 13.96 9.99
N PHE A 138 -8.41 12.77 9.58
CA PHE A 138 -7.15 12.63 8.85
C PHE A 138 -7.25 11.85 7.52
N LEU A 139 -8.29 11.04 7.30
CA LEU A 139 -8.45 10.29 6.06
C LEU A 139 -9.50 10.92 5.13
N ASP A 140 -10.58 11.48 5.68
CA ASP A 140 -11.74 11.92 4.90
C ASP A 140 -11.62 13.37 4.38
N ARG A 141 -10.44 14.00 4.49
CA ARG A 141 -10.23 15.35 3.98
C ARG A 141 -8.76 15.62 3.63
N PRO A 142 -8.47 16.43 2.58
CA PRO A 142 -7.13 16.95 2.32
C PRO A 142 -6.77 18.07 3.30
N PHE A 143 -5.46 18.39 3.38
CA PHE A 143 -4.96 19.58 4.10
C PHE A 143 -4.31 20.54 3.08
N LEU A 144 -5.13 21.31 2.37
CA LEU A 144 -4.63 22.23 1.35
C LEU A 144 -3.77 23.35 1.96
N ARG A 145 -4.10 23.74 3.19
CA ARG A 145 -3.35 24.74 3.97
C ARG A 145 -2.97 24.18 5.32
N ARG A 146 -1.74 24.42 5.77
CA ARG A 146 -1.25 23.95 7.07
C ARG A 146 -2.13 24.37 8.25
N LYS A 147 -2.75 25.57 8.21
CA LYS A 147 -3.66 26.05 9.25
C LYS A 147 -4.89 25.15 9.45
N GLU A 148 -5.32 24.42 8.44
CA GLU A 148 -6.46 23.49 8.52
C GLU A 148 -6.15 22.28 9.41
N PHE A 149 -4.87 21.92 9.51
CA PHE A 149 -4.41 20.87 10.40
C PHE A 149 -4.22 21.37 11.84
N TYR A 150 -3.63 22.55 12.04
CA TYR A 150 -3.31 23.11 13.36
C TYR A 150 -4.53 23.73 14.04
N THR A 151 -5.60 22.95 14.20
CA THR A 151 -6.77 23.33 15.00
C THR A 151 -6.66 22.71 16.40
N PHE A 152 -7.23 23.38 17.41
CA PHE A 152 -7.27 22.86 18.78
C PHE A 152 -7.87 21.44 18.82
N ARG A 153 -8.92 21.20 18.01
CA ARG A 153 -9.57 19.89 17.88
C ARG A 153 -8.60 18.79 17.38
N ASN A 154 -7.86 19.09 16.30
CA ASN A 154 -6.90 18.12 15.73
C ASN A 154 -5.74 17.87 16.69
N LEU A 155 -5.20 18.92 17.32
CA LEU A 155 -4.10 18.78 18.29
C LEU A 155 -4.52 17.99 19.52
N SER A 156 -5.73 18.26 20.05
CA SER A 156 -6.31 17.46 21.14
C SER A 156 -6.51 16.00 20.74
N LEU A 157 -6.97 15.74 19.52
CA LEU A 157 -7.12 14.38 18.99
C LEU A 157 -5.75 13.67 18.84
N LEU A 158 -4.75 14.34 18.30
CA LEU A 158 -3.39 13.77 18.20
C LEU A 158 -2.80 13.44 19.57
N ALA A 159 -3.03 14.29 20.57
CA ALA A 159 -2.63 14.03 21.95
C ALA A 159 -3.37 12.80 22.52
N LYS A 160 -4.69 12.72 22.31
CA LYS A 160 -5.53 11.56 22.72
C LYS A 160 -5.07 10.28 22.05
N LEU A 161 -4.74 10.32 20.77
CA LEU A 161 -4.22 9.20 19.98
C LEU A 161 -2.75 8.87 20.29
N LYS A 162 -2.12 9.64 21.19
CA LYS A 162 -0.71 9.53 21.56
C LYS A 162 0.21 9.51 20.32
N ALA A 163 -0.11 10.30 19.30
CA ALA A 163 0.61 10.32 18.02
C ALA A 163 2.11 10.67 18.14
N TYR A 164 2.54 11.17 19.31
CA TYR A 164 3.92 11.45 19.67
C TYR A 164 4.70 10.22 20.16
N THR A 165 4.04 9.08 20.38
CA THR A 165 4.68 7.80 20.69
C THR A 165 4.70 6.90 19.45
N SER A 166 5.43 5.79 19.50
CA SER A 166 5.44 4.80 18.43
C SER A 166 4.33 3.76 18.61
N VAL A 167 3.99 3.04 17.51
CA VAL A 167 3.04 1.92 17.53
C VAL A 167 3.47 0.87 18.54
N ARG A 168 4.78 0.51 18.57
CA ARG A 168 5.31 -0.47 19.49
C ARG A 168 5.19 -0.03 20.96
N GLN A 169 5.46 1.24 21.25
CA GLN A 169 5.29 1.80 22.60
C GLN A 169 3.82 1.80 23.04
N LEU A 170 2.91 2.07 22.11
CA LEU A 170 1.47 2.00 22.41
C LEU A 170 1.02 0.55 22.65
N ALA A 171 1.47 -0.41 21.85
CA ALA A 171 1.14 -1.83 22.04
C ALA A 171 1.56 -2.34 23.45
N ARG A 172 2.73 -1.94 23.95
CA ARG A 172 3.20 -2.26 25.33
C ARG A 172 2.32 -1.71 26.44
N GLN A 173 1.39 -0.80 26.18
CA GLN A 173 0.42 -0.34 27.20
C GLN A 173 -0.74 -1.34 27.37
N TYR A 174 -0.92 -2.24 26.43
CA TYR A 174 -1.96 -3.26 26.42
C TYR A 174 -1.41 -4.65 26.70
N PHE A 175 -0.23 -4.96 26.21
CA PHE A 175 0.41 -6.27 26.28
C PHE A 175 1.74 -6.22 27.02
N ARG A 176 1.98 -7.21 27.89
CA ARG A 176 3.25 -7.40 28.62
C ARG A 176 4.19 -8.33 27.85
N ASN A 177 3.61 -9.33 27.15
CA ASN A 177 4.36 -10.28 26.36
C ASN A 177 4.86 -9.64 25.06
N GLU A 178 6.17 -9.62 24.82
CA GLU A 178 6.79 -8.99 23.63
C GLU A 178 6.34 -9.61 22.33
N ARG A 179 5.96 -10.90 22.30
CA ARG A 179 5.41 -11.55 21.11
C ARG A 179 4.04 -10.98 20.73
N LEU A 180 3.21 -10.64 21.71
CA LEU A 180 1.95 -9.93 21.46
C LEU A 180 2.20 -8.48 21.04
N VAL A 181 3.18 -7.81 21.64
CA VAL A 181 3.60 -6.48 21.19
C VAL A 181 4.01 -6.54 19.72
N ASP A 182 4.77 -7.56 19.30
CA ASP A 182 5.12 -7.77 17.89
C ASP A 182 3.88 -8.04 17.03
N ALA A 183 2.97 -8.92 17.46
CA ALA A 183 1.74 -9.30 16.75
C ALA A 183 0.77 -8.12 16.53
N PHE A 184 0.80 -7.09 17.40
CA PHE A 184 -0.05 -5.90 17.33
C PHE A 184 0.70 -4.62 16.94
N SER A 185 1.90 -4.76 16.38
CA SER A 185 2.68 -3.64 15.84
C SER A 185 3.32 -3.92 14.47
N LEU A 186 3.44 -5.18 14.06
CA LEU A 186 4.03 -5.57 12.77
C LEU A 186 3.28 -4.99 11.55
N GLN A 187 2.01 -4.60 11.71
CA GLN A 187 1.18 -4.05 10.62
C GLN A 187 1.71 -2.73 10.06
N THR A 188 2.62 -2.04 10.76
CA THR A 188 3.32 -0.88 10.18
C THR A 188 4.18 -1.27 8.97
N LEU A 189 4.57 -2.55 8.85
CA LEU A 189 5.28 -3.09 7.69
C LEU A 189 4.41 -3.07 6.42
N TYR A 190 3.06 -3.11 6.53
CA TYR A 190 2.14 -2.99 5.39
C TYR A 190 2.25 -1.64 4.67
N ILE A 191 2.81 -0.65 5.35
CA ILE A 191 3.03 0.70 4.83
C ILE A 191 4.52 1.08 4.84
N GLY A 192 5.40 0.07 5.01
CA GLY A 192 6.85 0.22 4.95
C GLY A 192 7.49 1.02 6.08
N GLY A 193 6.88 1.00 7.27
CA GLY A 193 7.36 1.68 8.45
C GLY A 193 7.82 0.74 9.57
N ALA A 194 8.83 1.15 10.33
CA ALA A 194 9.25 0.44 11.53
C ALA A 194 8.25 0.68 12.68
N PRO A 195 7.85 -0.36 13.44
CA PRO A 195 6.93 -0.21 14.58
C PRO A 195 7.43 0.75 15.68
N PHE A 196 8.74 0.92 15.81
CA PHE A 196 9.36 1.79 16.80
C PHE A 196 9.57 3.24 16.31
N GLU A 197 9.35 3.54 15.01
CA GLU A 197 9.43 4.89 14.43
C GLU A 197 8.05 5.40 13.95
N SER A 198 7.15 4.50 13.54
CA SER A 198 5.82 4.86 13.04
C SER A 198 4.96 5.42 14.18
N PRO A 199 4.32 6.59 13.99
CA PRO A 199 3.44 7.19 15.00
C PRO A 199 2.32 6.24 15.44
N ALA A 200 1.95 6.29 16.72
CA ALA A 200 0.92 5.44 17.31
C ALA A 200 -0.45 5.53 16.65
N LEU A 201 -0.69 6.57 15.83
CA LEU A 201 -1.87 6.66 14.97
C LEU A 201 -2.03 5.42 14.06
N TYR A 202 -0.92 4.82 13.63
CA TYR A 202 -0.96 3.60 12.81
C TYR A 202 -1.31 2.32 13.59
N SER A 203 -1.48 2.39 14.92
CA SER A 203 -2.09 1.29 15.72
C SER A 203 -3.56 1.05 15.36
N LEU A 204 -4.15 1.91 14.54
CA LEU A 204 -5.46 1.69 13.95
C LEU A 204 -5.46 0.58 12.89
N LEU A 205 -4.30 0.20 12.32
CA LEU A 205 -4.20 -0.90 11.35
C LEU A 205 -4.58 -2.26 11.94
N PRO A 206 -3.94 -2.74 13.05
CA PRO A 206 -4.35 -4.01 13.66
C PRO A 206 -5.77 -3.97 14.25
N TYR A 207 -6.30 -2.80 14.60
CA TYR A 207 -7.71 -2.65 14.94
C TYR A 207 -8.61 -2.83 13.69
N ALA A 208 -8.24 -2.25 12.55
CA ALA A 208 -9.00 -2.37 11.30
C ALA A 208 -9.11 -3.83 10.83
N GLU A 209 -8.04 -4.62 10.97
CA GLU A 209 -8.06 -6.07 10.69
C GLU A 209 -9.12 -6.80 11.49
N HIS A 210 -9.21 -6.51 12.79
CA HIS A 210 -10.23 -7.10 13.65
C HIS A 210 -11.64 -6.58 13.33
N ALA A 211 -11.81 -5.26 13.20
CA ALA A 211 -13.13 -4.66 13.05
C ALA A 211 -13.77 -4.95 11.68
N PHE A 212 -12.96 -4.96 10.62
CA PHE A 212 -13.45 -5.06 9.24
C PHE A 212 -13.03 -6.35 8.52
N GLY A 213 -12.20 -7.18 9.16
CA GLY A 213 -11.67 -8.41 8.58
C GLY A 213 -10.47 -8.17 7.65
N VAL A 214 -9.89 -9.28 7.23
CA VAL A 214 -8.92 -9.38 6.13
C VAL A 214 -9.62 -10.12 5.00
N TRP A 215 -9.54 -9.59 3.80
CA TRP A 215 -10.28 -10.08 2.64
C TRP A 215 -9.34 -10.37 1.48
N TYR A 216 -9.82 -11.17 0.55
CA TYR A 216 -9.20 -11.49 -0.72
C TYR A 216 -10.14 -11.12 -1.87
N VAL A 217 -9.64 -10.50 -2.92
CA VAL A 217 -10.38 -10.34 -4.17
C VAL A 217 -10.23 -11.62 -4.97
N LYS A 218 -11.33 -12.32 -5.26
CA LYS A 218 -11.30 -13.56 -6.04
C LYS A 218 -10.67 -13.30 -7.42
N GLY A 219 -9.69 -14.12 -7.78
CA GLY A 219 -8.88 -13.94 -8.98
C GLY A 219 -7.66 -13.03 -8.80
N GLY A 220 -7.37 -12.58 -7.55
CA GLY A 220 -6.24 -11.72 -7.19
C GLY A 220 -6.62 -10.23 -7.04
N TYR A 221 -5.90 -9.53 -6.18
CA TYR A 221 -6.20 -8.12 -5.89
C TYR A 221 -5.99 -7.23 -7.14
N ALA A 222 -5.02 -7.58 -7.99
CA ALA A 222 -4.75 -6.84 -9.22
C ALA A 222 -5.88 -6.95 -10.27
N SER A 223 -6.85 -7.86 -10.10
CA SER A 223 -8.05 -7.92 -10.96
C SER A 223 -8.90 -6.64 -10.90
N LEU A 224 -8.82 -5.88 -9.80
CA LEU A 224 -9.42 -4.54 -9.72
C LEU A 224 -8.95 -3.61 -10.84
N VAL A 225 -7.67 -3.70 -11.23
CA VAL A 225 -7.12 -2.87 -12.31
C VAL A 225 -7.78 -3.20 -13.64
N SER A 226 -8.03 -4.47 -13.91
CA SER A 226 -8.73 -4.90 -15.13
C SER A 226 -10.15 -4.36 -15.18
N ILE A 227 -10.88 -4.40 -14.06
CA ILE A 227 -12.23 -3.82 -13.94
C ILE A 227 -12.20 -2.30 -14.18
N MET A 228 -11.24 -1.59 -13.56
CA MET A 228 -11.06 -0.15 -13.72
C MET A 228 -10.74 0.22 -15.17
N GLU A 229 -9.83 -0.53 -15.81
CA GLU A 229 -9.42 -0.29 -17.20
C GLU A 229 -10.56 -0.52 -18.18
N GLU A 230 -11.29 -1.62 -18.01
CA GLU A 230 -12.47 -1.94 -18.85
C GLU A 230 -13.48 -0.79 -18.80
N GLU A 231 -13.81 -0.32 -17.60
CA GLU A 231 -14.76 0.76 -17.42
C GLU A 231 -14.27 2.09 -18.00
N LEU A 232 -12.99 2.43 -17.83
CA LEU A 232 -12.41 3.64 -18.42
C LEU A 232 -12.44 3.60 -19.95
N LYS A 233 -12.19 2.43 -20.56
CA LYS A 233 -12.28 2.24 -22.01
C LYS A 233 -13.72 2.40 -22.51
N LEU A 234 -14.70 1.82 -21.81
CA LEU A 234 -16.12 1.97 -22.13
C LEU A 234 -16.56 3.45 -22.12
N ARG A 235 -15.96 4.27 -21.25
CA ARG A 235 -16.21 5.71 -21.18
C ARG A 235 -15.39 6.54 -22.16
N GLY A 236 -14.59 5.91 -23.01
CA GLY A 236 -13.79 6.59 -24.04
C GLY A 236 -12.57 7.32 -23.49
N VAL A 237 -12.05 6.94 -22.31
CA VAL A 237 -10.81 7.50 -21.75
C VAL A 237 -9.62 7.05 -22.61
N ALA A 238 -8.79 8.02 -23.03
CA ALA A 238 -7.59 7.74 -23.80
C ALA A 238 -6.49 7.19 -22.87
N ILE A 239 -5.95 6.01 -23.18
CA ILE A 239 -4.91 5.35 -22.38
C ILE A 239 -3.70 5.08 -23.29
N HIS A 240 -2.61 5.83 -23.08
CA HIS A 240 -1.35 5.70 -23.80
C HIS A 240 -0.36 4.90 -22.98
N ARG A 241 -0.22 3.59 -23.28
CA ARG A 241 0.79 2.71 -22.69
C ARG A 241 2.13 2.86 -23.41
N ASN A 242 3.21 2.39 -22.78
CA ASN A 242 4.58 2.52 -23.30
C ASN A 242 4.91 3.97 -23.67
N THR A 243 4.30 4.93 -22.97
CA THR A 243 4.41 6.37 -23.23
C THR A 243 4.92 7.08 -21.98
N ARG A 244 6.23 7.33 -21.95
CA ARG A 244 6.87 8.04 -20.84
C ARG A 244 6.67 9.53 -20.99
N VAL A 245 6.25 10.18 -19.92
CA VAL A 245 6.30 11.64 -19.79
C VAL A 245 7.69 12.02 -19.27
N HIS A 246 8.39 12.88 -20.00
CA HIS A 246 9.75 13.31 -19.71
C HIS A 246 9.78 14.65 -19.00
N GLU A 247 8.83 15.55 -19.32
CA GLU A 247 8.76 16.90 -18.75
C GLU A 247 7.31 17.41 -18.75
N LEU A 248 7.01 18.31 -17.81
CA LEU A 248 5.73 19.02 -17.73
C LEU A 248 5.84 20.38 -18.42
N VAL A 249 4.83 20.73 -19.22
CA VAL A 249 4.74 22.04 -19.87
C VAL A 249 4.19 23.07 -18.91
N LEU A 250 4.96 24.13 -18.63
CA LEU A 250 4.52 25.23 -17.77
C LEU A 250 4.38 26.52 -18.58
N GLU A 251 3.24 27.19 -18.43
CA GLU A 251 3.00 28.55 -18.90
C GLU A 251 2.84 29.47 -17.69
N GLY A 252 3.87 30.27 -17.43
CA GLY A 252 3.94 31.10 -16.25
C GLY A 252 3.94 30.27 -14.95
N LYS A 253 2.86 30.30 -14.18
CA LYS A 253 2.66 29.52 -12.95
C LYS A 253 1.66 28.38 -13.12
N SER A 254 1.24 28.05 -14.33
CA SER A 254 0.25 27.02 -14.60
C SER A 254 0.84 25.85 -15.37
N CYS A 255 0.53 24.61 -14.99
CA CYS A 255 0.83 23.41 -15.75
C CYS A 255 -0.20 23.27 -16.88
N ARG A 256 0.28 23.08 -18.11
CA ARG A 256 -0.54 23.11 -19.33
C ARG A 256 -0.37 21.90 -20.23
N GLY A 257 0.43 20.93 -19.85
CA GLY A 257 0.61 19.74 -20.66
C GLY A 257 1.80 18.90 -20.27
N VAL A 258 2.09 17.95 -21.14
CA VAL A 258 3.16 16.96 -20.98
C VAL A 258 4.01 16.87 -22.24
N ILE A 259 5.28 16.51 -22.07
CA ILE A 259 6.21 16.17 -23.14
C ILE A 259 6.50 14.68 -23.08
N THR A 260 6.26 14.00 -24.19
CA THR A 260 6.54 12.58 -24.40
C THR A 260 7.46 12.38 -25.60
N ASP A 261 7.84 11.14 -25.91
CA ASP A 261 8.58 10.83 -27.15
C ASP A 261 7.82 11.22 -28.43
N ASN A 262 6.48 11.34 -28.33
CA ASN A 262 5.60 11.75 -29.45
C ASN A 262 5.45 13.28 -29.57
N GLY A 263 6.15 14.06 -28.73
CA GLY A 263 6.11 15.52 -28.72
C GLY A 263 5.28 16.10 -27.56
N ILE A 264 4.87 17.36 -27.72
CA ILE A 264 4.13 18.12 -26.72
C ILE A 264 2.64 17.90 -26.92
N THR A 265 1.93 17.61 -25.80
CA THR A 265 0.47 17.57 -25.77
C THR A 265 -0.02 18.53 -24.68
N TYR A 266 -0.92 19.43 -25.07
CA TYR A 266 -1.52 20.40 -24.14
C TYR A 266 -2.77 19.83 -23.47
N HIS A 267 -2.93 20.13 -22.19
CA HIS A 267 -4.07 19.75 -21.36
C HIS A 267 -4.42 20.90 -20.40
N ASP A 268 -5.64 20.92 -19.92
CA ASP A 268 -6.10 21.95 -18.98
C ASP A 268 -5.50 21.79 -17.59
N ALA A 269 -5.22 20.55 -17.18
CA ALA A 269 -4.56 20.24 -15.92
C ALA A 269 -3.77 18.93 -16.01
N VAL A 270 -2.82 18.74 -15.09
CA VAL A 270 -2.01 17.52 -14.99
C VAL A 270 -2.05 16.96 -13.58
N VAL A 271 -2.30 15.67 -13.47
CA VAL A 271 -2.24 14.87 -12.23
C VAL A 271 -1.05 13.92 -12.30
N TYR A 272 -0.11 14.06 -11.38
CA TYR A 272 1.01 13.14 -11.25
C TYR A 272 0.66 11.97 -10.33
N ASN A 273 0.81 10.75 -10.83
CA ASN A 273 0.60 9.50 -10.10
C ASN A 273 1.82 8.57 -10.11
N GLY A 274 3.02 9.10 -10.25
CA GLY A 274 4.26 8.40 -9.94
C GLY A 274 4.54 8.40 -8.43
N ASP A 275 5.69 7.86 -8.02
CA ASP A 275 6.15 8.09 -6.66
C ASP A 275 6.55 9.56 -6.49
N PHE A 276 6.02 10.23 -5.46
CA PHE A 276 6.01 11.70 -5.37
C PHE A 276 7.38 12.38 -5.55
N PRO A 277 8.51 11.84 -5.01
CA PRO A 277 9.82 12.46 -5.23
C PRO A 277 10.22 12.54 -6.72
N GLY A 278 9.61 11.72 -7.59
CA GLY A 278 9.80 11.75 -9.03
C GLY A 278 9.08 12.88 -9.77
N LEU A 279 8.25 13.68 -9.08
CA LEU A 279 7.55 14.80 -9.71
C LEU A 279 8.48 15.99 -9.99
N ALA A 280 9.36 16.34 -9.04
CA ALA A 280 10.24 17.49 -9.19
C ALA A 280 11.17 17.42 -10.43
N PRO A 281 11.75 16.26 -10.78
CA PRO A 281 12.54 16.11 -12.01
C PRO A 281 11.78 16.39 -13.32
N LEU A 282 10.46 16.23 -13.33
CA LEU A 282 9.62 16.50 -14.51
C LEU A 282 9.33 18.01 -14.72
N LEU A 283 9.62 18.85 -13.73
CA LEU A 283 9.47 20.30 -13.87
C LEU A 283 10.68 20.88 -14.61
N PRO A 284 10.51 21.97 -15.40
CA PRO A 284 11.60 22.76 -15.95
C PRO A 284 12.60 23.13 -14.86
N GLU A 285 13.89 23.15 -15.18
CA GLU A 285 14.96 23.27 -14.19
C GLU A 285 14.86 24.51 -13.30
N ASP A 286 14.48 25.65 -13.89
CA ASP A 286 14.27 26.94 -13.20
C ASP A 286 13.02 26.97 -12.29
N LYS A 287 12.14 25.98 -12.39
CA LYS A 287 10.89 25.84 -11.62
C LYS A 287 10.95 24.69 -10.59
N ARG A 288 12.05 23.94 -10.55
CA ARG A 288 12.19 22.85 -9.59
C ARG A 288 12.21 23.38 -8.16
N PRO A 289 11.36 22.87 -7.26
CA PRO A 289 11.43 23.26 -5.86
C PRO A 289 12.76 22.83 -5.25
N THR A 290 13.24 23.57 -4.24
CA THR A 290 14.38 23.14 -3.44
C THR A 290 14.15 21.72 -2.94
N SER A 291 15.05 20.79 -3.26
CA SER A 291 14.81 19.36 -3.05
C SER A 291 14.69 19.02 -1.56
N LYS A 292 13.47 18.76 -1.10
CA LYS A 292 13.27 18.09 0.20
C LYS A 292 13.65 16.62 0.03
N ARG A 293 14.66 16.17 0.78
CA ARG A 293 14.97 14.75 0.85
C ARG A 293 13.90 14.06 1.69
N PHE A 294 13.26 13.08 1.09
CA PHE A 294 12.33 12.19 1.80
C PHE A 294 13.07 10.95 2.32
N LYS A 295 12.66 10.44 3.48
CA LYS A 295 13.05 9.11 3.92
C LYS A 295 12.19 8.11 3.13
N PRO A 296 12.79 7.17 2.37
CA PRO A 296 12.02 6.12 1.71
C PRO A 296 11.42 5.17 2.76
N SER A 297 10.36 4.46 2.39
CA SER A 297 9.90 3.29 3.13
C SER A 297 10.93 2.16 3.05
N SER A 298 10.73 1.05 3.77
CA SER A 298 11.50 -0.16 3.51
C SER A 298 11.40 -0.58 2.04
N GLY A 299 12.44 -1.19 1.53
CA GLY A 299 12.38 -2.03 0.36
C GLY A 299 11.77 -3.39 0.69
N CYS A 300 11.49 -4.16 -0.34
CA CYS A 300 11.11 -5.56 -0.23
C CYS A 300 11.93 -6.39 -1.22
N LEU A 301 12.42 -7.54 -0.77
CA LEU A 301 12.75 -8.61 -1.68
C LEU A 301 11.52 -9.49 -1.81
N LEU A 302 11.05 -9.67 -3.03
CA LEU A 302 9.83 -10.41 -3.36
C LEU A 302 10.20 -11.67 -4.12
N VAL A 303 9.58 -12.80 -3.74
CA VAL A 303 9.75 -14.09 -4.41
C VAL A 303 8.38 -14.57 -4.86
N TYR A 304 8.22 -14.79 -6.15
CA TYR A 304 7.03 -15.35 -6.76
C TYR A 304 7.30 -16.78 -7.16
N LEU A 305 6.41 -17.69 -6.78
CA LEU A 305 6.56 -19.12 -6.97
C LEU A 305 5.35 -19.72 -7.68
N GLY A 306 5.62 -20.58 -8.66
CA GLY A 306 4.70 -21.57 -9.19
C GLY A 306 5.13 -22.95 -8.68
N LEU A 307 4.21 -23.71 -8.11
CA LEU A 307 4.50 -24.89 -7.30
C LEU A 307 3.66 -26.10 -7.76
N LYS A 308 4.28 -27.27 -7.83
CA LYS A 308 3.63 -28.54 -8.24
C LYS A 308 2.83 -29.22 -7.12
N GLN A 309 2.72 -28.58 -5.97
CA GLN A 309 2.07 -29.14 -4.76
C GLN A 309 1.11 -28.11 -4.16
N ARG A 310 0.10 -28.59 -3.42
CA ARG A 310 -0.82 -27.78 -2.61
C ARG A 310 -0.62 -28.05 -1.12
N TRP A 311 -0.95 -27.05 -0.29
CA TRP A 311 -0.99 -27.14 1.17
C TRP A 311 -2.36 -26.67 1.66
N PRO A 312 -3.40 -27.57 1.64
CA PRO A 312 -4.79 -27.18 1.87
C PRO A 312 -5.06 -26.70 3.31
N ASP A 313 -4.29 -27.20 4.29
CA ASP A 313 -4.50 -26.85 5.71
C ASP A 313 -3.78 -25.56 6.14
N THR A 314 -3.34 -24.75 5.20
CA THR A 314 -2.66 -23.49 5.48
C THR A 314 -3.65 -22.31 5.40
N ALA A 315 -3.32 -21.19 6.07
CA ALA A 315 -4.03 -19.94 5.86
C ALA A 315 -3.52 -19.24 4.59
N ALA A 316 -4.37 -18.39 3.96
CA ALA A 316 -3.96 -17.60 2.81
C ALA A 316 -2.79 -16.65 3.16
N HIS A 317 -2.83 -16.03 4.33
CA HIS A 317 -1.82 -15.09 4.80
C HIS A 317 -1.07 -15.64 6.01
N GLN A 318 0.25 -15.60 5.99
CA GLN A 318 1.09 -16.10 7.07
C GLN A 318 2.32 -15.21 7.27
N PHE A 319 2.61 -14.89 8.53
CA PHE A 319 3.78 -14.13 8.94
C PHE A 319 4.73 -15.05 9.68
N PHE A 320 5.99 -15.03 9.31
CA PHE A 320 7.06 -15.77 9.96
C PHE A 320 7.98 -14.80 10.68
N LEU A 321 7.98 -14.85 12.00
CA LEU A 321 8.76 -13.95 12.82
C LEU A 321 10.04 -14.61 13.30
N PRO A 322 11.16 -13.88 13.33
CA PRO A 322 12.41 -14.31 13.92
C PRO A 322 12.31 -14.35 15.45
N GLU A 323 13.37 -14.80 16.13
CA GLU A 323 13.42 -14.78 17.57
C GLU A 323 13.24 -13.37 18.13
N SER A 324 13.79 -12.35 17.47
CA SER A 324 13.60 -10.93 17.80
C SER A 324 13.25 -10.11 16.57
N LEU A 325 11.95 -9.87 16.36
CA LEU A 325 11.48 -8.99 15.29
C LEU A 325 12.10 -7.59 15.40
N GLN A 326 12.19 -7.04 16.60
CA GLN A 326 12.75 -5.71 16.81
C GLN A 326 14.20 -5.61 16.33
N LYS A 327 15.06 -6.60 16.64
CA LYS A 327 16.47 -6.61 16.21
C LYS A 327 16.58 -6.69 14.68
N GLY A 328 15.81 -7.57 14.04
CA GLY A 328 15.79 -7.66 12.58
C GLY A 328 15.35 -6.33 11.92
N LEU A 329 14.30 -5.69 12.44
CA LEU A 329 13.85 -4.42 11.91
C LEU A 329 14.85 -3.26 12.19
N GLN A 330 15.60 -3.29 13.29
CA GLN A 330 16.68 -2.31 13.52
C GLN A 330 17.77 -2.44 12.45
N GLN A 331 18.14 -3.66 12.07
CA GLN A 331 19.10 -3.90 10.99
C GLN A 331 18.62 -3.28 9.66
N ILE A 332 17.31 -3.38 9.34
CA ILE A 332 16.73 -2.80 8.12
C ILE A 332 16.69 -1.26 8.19
N PHE A 333 16.08 -0.70 9.24
CA PHE A 333 15.67 0.71 9.27
C PHE A 333 16.70 1.67 9.83
N LEU A 334 17.67 1.16 10.63
CA LEU A 334 18.70 1.97 11.30
C LEU A 334 20.12 1.64 10.82
N GLU A 335 20.38 0.38 10.47
CA GLU A 335 21.74 -0.07 10.13
C GLU A 335 21.94 -0.27 8.62
N ASP A 336 20.86 -0.19 7.84
CA ASP A 336 20.86 -0.37 6.37
C ASP A 336 21.50 -1.70 5.92
N ARG A 337 21.13 -2.79 6.62
CA ARG A 337 21.65 -4.15 6.42
C ARG A 337 20.54 -5.19 6.29
N ILE A 338 20.80 -6.25 5.56
CA ILE A 338 19.94 -7.45 5.52
C ILE A 338 19.94 -8.09 6.93
N PRO A 339 18.76 -8.42 7.47
CA PRO A 339 18.67 -9.12 8.75
C PRO A 339 19.31 -10.50 8.69
N SER A 340 20.07 -10.87 9.72
CA SER A 340 20.65 -12.21 9.86
C SER A 340 19.58 -13.30 10.10
N ASP A 341 18.44 -12.91 10.70
CA ASP A 341 17.24 -13.75 10.92
C ASP A 341 16.05 -12.91 10.47
N PRO A 342 15.65 -12.99 9.17
CA PRO A 342 14.64 -12.15 8.59
C PRO A 342 13.23 -12.58 8.99
N SER A 343 12.36 -11.60 9.28
CA SER A 343 10.93 -11.83 9.20
C SER A 343 10.49 -11.87 7.74
N PHE A 344 9.47 -12.67 7.43
CA PHE A 344 8.88 -12.68 6.11
C PHE A 344 7.38 -12.95 6.17
N TYR A 345 6.70 -12.50 5.14
CA TYR A 345 5.30 -12.77 4.90
C TYR A 345 5.15 -13.72 3.72
N LEU A 346 4.23 -14.68 3.83
CA LEU A 346 3.91 -15.63 2.76
C LEU A 346 2.42 -15.56 2.47
N PHE A 347 2.08 -15.46 1.19
CA PHE A 347 0.72 -15.48 0.67
C PHE A 347 0.51 -16.71 -0.20
N ASN A 348 -0.50 -17.52 0.16
CA ASN A 348 -0.94 -18.71 -0.55
C ASN A 348 -2.42 -18.53 -0.94
N PRO A 349 -2.73 -17.91 -2.09
CA PRO A 349 -4.11 -17.66 -2.49
C PRO A 349 -4.91 -18.95 -2.71
N VAL A 350 -4.27 -20.05 -3.07
CA VAL A 350 -4.95 -21.35 -3.31
C VAL A 350 -5.65 -21.89 -2.05
N ALA A 351 -5.23 -21.46 -0.86
CA ALA A 351 -5.91 -21.78 0.40
C ALA A 351 -7.31 -21.17 0.51
N ILE A 352 -7.67 -20.17 -0.30
CA ILE A 352 -8.96 -19.48 -0.29
C ILE A 352 -9.63 -19.41 -1.67
N ASP A 353 -8.86 -19.55 -2.74
CA ASP A 353 -9.31 -19.54 -4.13
C ASP A 353 -8.59 -20.64 -4.93
N GLU A 354 -9.23 -21.78 -5.08
CA GLU A 354 -8.65 -22.93 -5.79
C GLU A 354 -8.32 -22.63 -7.25
N THR A 355 -8.90 -21.56 -7.82
CA THR A 355 -8.69 -21.15 -9.21
C THR A 355 -7.46 -20.26 -9.41
N ALA A 356 -6.79 -19.88 -8.32
CA ALA A 356 -5.59 -19.04 -8.34
C ALA A 356 -4.36 -19.72 -8.98
N ALA A 357 -4.40 -21.05 -9.16
CA ALA A 357 -3.36 -21.83 -9.83
C ALA A 357 -3.98 -22.98 -10.63
N PRO A 358 -3.22 -23.63 -11.54
CA PRO A 358 -3.65 -24.84 -12.23
C PRO A 358 -4.06 -25.95 -11.25
N GLU A 359 -4.91 -26.88 -11.70
CA GLU A 359 -5.39 -27.98 -10.87
C GLU A 359 -4.23 -28.80 -10.26
N GLY A 360 -4.28 -29.07 -8.96
CA GLY A 360 -3.23 -29.76 -8.21
C GLY A 360 -1.98 -28.94 -7.90
N GLU A 361 -1.87 -27.73 -8.43
CA GLU A 361 -0.72 -26.83 -8.28
C GLU A 361 -1.02 -25.66 -7.36
N SER A 362 0.00 -24.88 -6.98
CA SER A 362 -0.13 -23.66 -6.21
C SER A 362 0.67 -22.50 -6.81
N VAL A 363 0.34 -21.30 -6.39
CA VAL A 363 1.20 -20.12 -6.50
C VAL A 363 1.43 -19.56 -5.11
N MET A 364 2.63 -19.03 -4.86
CA MET A 364 2.95 -18.36 -3.60
C MET A 364 3.73 -17.08 -3.85
N TYR A 365 3.53 -16.13 -2.97
CA TYR A 365 4.24 -14.87 -2.90
C TYR A 365 4.92 -14.76 -1.55
N ILE A 366 6.21 -14.47 -1.54
CA ILE A 366 6.96 -14.22 -0.31
C ILE A 366 7.48 -12.79 -0.34
N LEU A 367 7.24 -12.04 0.74
CA LEU A 367 7.75 -10.70 0.94
C LEU A 367 8.70 -10.69 2.13
N ILE A 368 9.92 -10.26 1.88
CA ILE A 368 10.96 -10.10 2.89
C ILE A 368 11.25 -8.60 3.00
N PRO A 369 10.96 -7.95 4.16
CA PRO A 369 11.37 -6.58 4.37
C PRO A 369 12.90 -6.46 4.38
N VAL A 370 13.40 -5.51 3.61
CA VAL A 370 14.84 -5.25 3.48
C VAL A 370 15.09 -3.74 3.40
N PRO A 371 16.34 -3.26 3.54
CA PRO A 371 16.65 -1.86 3.28
C PRO A 371 16.24 -1.43 1.86
N PRO A 372 15.92 -0.16 1.64
CA PRO A 372 15.78 0.40 0.30
C PRO A 372 17.14 0.35 -0.43
N VAL A 373 17.20 0.84 -1.68
CA VAL A 373 18.46 0.86 -2.42
C VAL A 373 19.53 1.64 -1.66
N GLY A 374 20.68 1.01 -1.42
CA GLY A 374 21.79 1.52 -0.65
C GLY A 374 23.07 0.76 -0.96
N ARG A 375 23.73 0.22 0.06
CA ARG A 375 25.05 -0.44 -0.04
C ARG A 375 24.99 -1.92 -0.41
N ILE A 376 23.78 -2.52 -0.48
CA ILE A 376 23.59 -3.96 -0.69
C ILE A 376 23.80 -4.30 -2.16
N ASN A 377 24.67 -5.28 -2.43
CA ASN A 377 24.83 -5.88 -3.75
C ASN A 377 23.80 -7.00 -3.93
N TRP A 378 22.63 -6.67 -4.46
CA TRP A 378 21.54 -7.63 -4.64
C TRP A 378 21.86 -8.79 -5.59
N GLN A 379 22.83 -8.63 -6.50
CA GLN A 379 23.25 -9.73 -7.37
C GLN A 379 23.94 -10.85 -6.59
N GLU A 380 24.62 -10.52 -5.50
CA GLU A 380 25.31 -11.48 -4.63
C GLU A 380 24.41 -11.97 -3.49
N GLU A 381 23.68 -11.06 -2.84
CA GLU A 381 22.99 -11.34 -1.57
C GLU A 381 21.60 -11.98 -1.75
N GLN A 382 20.92 -11.74 -2.88
CA GLN A 382 19.52 -12.17 -3.03
C GLN A 382 19.31 -13.66 -2.94
N GLN A 383 20.22 -14.48 -3.51
CA GLN A 383 20.04 -15.93 -3.58
C GLN A 383 20.17 -16.59 -2.23
N ASP A 384 21.13 -16.17 -1.42
CA ASP A 384 21.34 -16.70 -0.06
C ASP A 384 20.16 -16.34 0.85
N LEU A 385 19.66 -15.09 0.77
CA LEU A 385 18.48 -14.68 1.51
C LEU A 385 17.23 -15.46 1.10
N VAL A 386 17.01 -15.68 -0.19
CA VAL A 386 15.88 -16.48 -0.70
C VAL A 386 15.99 -17.93 -0.25
N ASN A 387 17.16 -18.56 -0.38
CA ASN A 387 17.38 -19.93 0.06
C ASN A 387 17.12 -20.11 1.56
N HIS A 388 17.57 -19.15 2.39
CA HIS A 388 17.31 -19.15 3.82
C HIS A 388 15.80 -19.09 4.12
N VAL A 389 15.08 -18.15 3.50
CA VAL A 389 13.64 -17.95 3.73
C VAL A 389 12.82 -19.14 3.23
N LEU A 390 13.16 -19.72 2.08
CA LEU A 390 12.51 -20.93 1.57
C LEU A 390 12.72 -22.13 2.52
N ALA A 391 13.91 -22.30 3.07
CA ALA A 391 14.19 -23.36 4.06
C ALA A 391 13.37 -23.14 5.35
N GLU A 392 13.27 -21.91 5.83
CA GLU A 392 12.45 -21.58 7.00
C GLU A 392 10.94 -21.76 6.76
N ALA A 393 10.43 -21.38 5.58
CA ALA A 393 9.04 -21.63 5.21
C ALA A 393 8.73 -23.12 5.14
N GLU A 394 9.65 -23.91 4.54
CA GLU A 394 9.53 -25.38 4.45
C GLU A 394 9.50 -26.01 5.83
N ARG A 395 10.43 -25.63 6.71
CA ARG A 395 10.54 -26.15 8.07
C ARG A 395 9.32 -25.81 8.94
N ARG A 396 8.71 -24.63 8.74
CA ARG A 396 7.71 -24.05 9.67
C ARG A 396 6.28 -24.13 9.17
N GLY A 397 6.00 -24.67 7.98
CA GLY A 397 4.60 -24.75 7.52
C GLY A 397 4.36 -25.33 6.14
N PHE A 398 5.41 -25.48 5.32
CA PHE A 398 5.27 -25.89 3.91
C PHE A 398 6.22 -27.04 3.53
N PRO A 399 6.07 -28.23 4.15
CA PRO A 399 6.98 -29.34 3.88
C PRO A 399 7.02 -29.68 2.37
N GLY A 400 8.23 -29.88 1.82
CA GLY A 400 8.47 -30.14 0.41
C GLY A 400 8.37 -28.90 -0.50
N LEU A 401 8.36 -27.70 0.05
CA LEU A 401 8.23 -26.46 -0.70
C LEU A 401 9.29 -26.32 -1.80
N ARG A 402 10.57 -26.50 -1.43
CA ARG A 402 11.69 -26.29 -2.36
C ARG A 402 11.67 -27.29 -3.52
N ASP A 403 11.34 -28.54 -3.26
CA ASP A 403 11.28 -29.60 -4.28
C ASP A 403 10.07 -29.41 -5.22
N SER A 404 9.04 -28.68 -4.78
CA SER A 404 7.83 -28.42 -5.56
C SER A 404 7.96 -27.23 -6.52
N ILE A 405 9.05 -26.45 -6.47
CA ILE A 405 9.21 -25.23 -7.27
C ILE A 405 9.31 -25.57 -8.77
N ALA A 406 8.33 -25.12 -9.54
CA ALA A 406 8.29 -25.21 -11.00
C ALA A 406 8.68 -23.89 -11.68
N TRP A 407 8.42 -22.76 -11.00
CA TRP A 407 8.76 -21.43 -11.45
C TRP A 407 9.09 -20.56 -10.26
N MET A 408 10.12 -19.75 -10.41
CA MET A 408 10.50 -18.73 -9.43
C MET A 408 10.95 -17.46 -10.13
N ARG A 409 10.49 -16.32 -9.61
CA ARG A 409 11.00 -14.99 -9.97
C ARG A 409 11.31 -14.22 -8.69
N ILE A 410 12.44 -13.56 -8.67
CA ILE A 410 12.87 -12.67 -7.58
C ILE A 410 12.78 -11.23 -8.08
N ARG A 411 12.32 -10.35 -7.21
CA ARG A 411 12.30 -8.90 -7.44
C ARG A 411 12.94 -8.20 -6.24
N THR A 412 13.91 -7.36 -6.52
CA THR A 412 14.74 -6.65 -5.53
C THR A 412 14.32 -5.18 -5.40
N PRO A 413 14.83 -4.44 -4.38
CA PRO A 413 14.69 -2.98 -4.34
C PRO A 413 15.29 -2.25 -5.55
N GLN A 414 16.32 -2.83 -6.22
CA GLN A 414 16.87 -2.24 -7.45
C GLN A 414 15.87 -2.31 -8.59
N ASP A 415 15.14 -3.42 -8.74
CA ASP A 415 14.06 -3.54 -9.74
C ASP A 415 12.94 -2.55 -9.44
N ALA A 416 12.60 -2.39 -8.16
CA ALA A 416 11.61 -1.40 -7.74
C ALA A 416 12.05 0.04 -8.07
N GLN A 417 13.33 0.37 -7.90
CA GLN A 417 13.89 1.67 -8.28
C GLN A 417 13.87 1.86 -9.81
N ALA A 418 14.21 0.83 -10.58
CA ALA A 418 14.14 0.87 -12.04
C ALA A 418 12.71 1.15 -12.54
N ASP A 419 11.71 0.63 -11.83
CA ASP A 419 10.30 0.93 -12.08
C ASP A 419 9.86 2.32 -11.59
N GLY A 420 10.78 3.11 -11.00
CA GLY A 420 10.56 4.50 -10.60
C GLY A 420 10.07 4.67 -9.18
N LEU A 421 10.20 3.65 -8.31
CA LEU A 421 9.95 3.81 -6.88
C LEU A 421 11.17 4.50 -6.23
N TYR A 422 10.90 5.51 -5.42
CA TYR A 422 11.93 6.35 -4.82
C TYR A 422 12.89 5.52 -3.96
N LEU A 423 14.16 5.48 -4.40
CA LEU A 423 15.23 4.71 -3.76
C LEU A 423 14.85 3.23 -3.49
N GLY A 424 13.98 2.64 -4.31
CA GLY A 424 13.54 1.25 -4.16
C GLY A 424 12.62 1.00 -2.96
N GLY A 425 12.10 2.03 -2.30
CA GLY A 425 11.13 1.93 -1.24
C GLY A 425 9.78 1.44 -1.75
N SER A 426 9.36 0.24 -1.32
CA SER A 426 8.20 -0.47 -1.91
C SER A 426 6.85 0.17 -1.61
N PHE A 427 6.77 1.04 -0.58
CA PHE A 427 5.53 1.66 -0.10
C PHE A 427 5.48 3.19 -0.30
N GLY A 428 6.46 3.76 -1.02
CA GLY A 428 6.64 5.19 -1.20
C GLY A 428 7.49 5.82 -0.08
N ILE A 429 7.17 7.05 0.36
CA ILE A 429 7.89 7.68 1.46
C ILE A 429 7.49 7.10 2.82
N ALA A 430 8.43 6.98 3.75
CA ALA A 430 8.23 6.35 5.06
C ALA A 430 7.13 7.05 5.89
N PRO A 431 6.33 6.29 6.66
CA PRO A 431 5.26 6.83 7.51
C PRO A 431 5.82 7.34 8.85
N THR A 432 6.84 8.18 8.82
CA THR A 432 7.37 8.86 10.01
C THR A 432 6.52 10.07 10.39
N LEU A 433 6.64 10.58 11.61
CA LEU A 433 5.87 11.73 12.06
C LEU A 433 6.04 12.94 11.11
N GLY A 434 7.29 13.23 10.70
CA GLY A 434 7.62 14.33 9.78
C GLY A 434 7.21 14.11 8.31
N GLN A 435 6.66 12.94 7.98
CA GLN A 435 6.19 12.58 6.64
C GLN A 435 4.75 12.01 6.63
N SER A 436 3.99 12.28 7.69
CA SER A 436 2.59 11.85 7.83
C SER A 436 1.66 13.06 7.91
N ALA A 437 0.37 12.86 7.66
CA ALA A 437 -0.68 13.88 7.70
C ALA A 437 -0.30 15.15 6.90
N VAL A 438 -0.30 16.33 7.53
CA VAL A 438 0.01 17.62 6.88
C VAL A 438 1.47 17.74 6.41
N PHE A 439 2.37 16.92 6.94
CA PHE A 439 3.79 16.90 6.53
C PHE A 439 4.04 16.02 5.30
N ARG A 440 3.07 15.17 4.95
CA ARG A 440 3.09 14.40 3.71
C ARG A 440 2.73 15.31 2.53
N PRO A 441 3.27 15.10 1.32
CA PRO A 441 2.81 15.81 0.13
C PRO A 441 1.29 15.76 0.02
N GLN A 442 0.67 16.89 -0.32
CA GLN A 442 -0.78 17.02 -0.46
C GLN A 442 -1.19 16.88 -1.93
N ILE A 443 -2.49 16.80 -2.20
CA ILE A 443 -3.05 16.71 -3.56
C ILE A 443 -2.70 17.93 -4.43
N VAL A 444 -2.44 19.09 -3.83
CA VAL A 444 -1.87 20.30 -4.47
C VAL A 444 -0.46 20.48 -3.92
N PRO A 445 0.57 19.89 -4.58
CA PRO A 445 1.89 19.74 -3.95
C PRO A 445 2.77 20.97 -3.96
N TYR A 446 2.62 21.83 -4.99
CA TYR A 446 3.44 23.01 -5.22
C TYR A 446 2.59 24.25 -5.49
N ALA A 447 3.21 25.44 -5.49
CA ALA A 447 2.56 26.68 -5.90
C ALA A 447 2.51 26.80 -7.45
N ILE A 448 2.10 25.71 -8.11
CA ILE A 448 1.90 25.61 -9.56
C ILE A 448 0.42 25.30 -9.77
N ASN A 449 -0.28 26.20 -10.44
CA ASN A 449 -1.69 26.02 -10.73
C ASN A 449 -1.88 24.83 -11.68
N ARG A 450 -3.01 24.14 -11.57
CA ARG A 450 -3.37 23.01 -12.46
C ARG A 450 -2.38 21.82 -12.44
N LEU A 451 -1.54 21.74 -11.41
CA LEU A 451 -0.69 20.60 -11.11
C LEU A 451 -1.12 19.96 -9.81
N TYR A 452 -1.48 18.69 -9.91
CA TYR A 452 -1.97 17.88 -8.79
C TYR A 452 -1.16 16.62 -8.63
N ALA A 453 -1.29 15.94 -7.48
CA ALA A 453 -0.63 14.67 -7.22
C ALA A 453 -1.54 13.72 -6.45
N VAL A 454 -1.43 12.42 -6.75
CA VAL A 454 -2.12 11.33 -6.06
C VAL A 454 -1.24 10.10 -5.98
N GLY A 455 -1.42 9.26 -4.98
CA GLY A 455 -0.68 8.01 -4.83
C GLY A 455 -0.14 7.79 -3.43
N ALA A 456 0.59 6.69 -3.24
CA ALA A 456 1.02 6.24 -1.93
C ALA A 456 1.92 7.22 -1.16
N SER A 457 2.69 8.06 -1.86
CA SER A 457 3.53 9.11 -1.24
C SER A 457 2.82 10.44 -1.04
N VAL A 458 1.53 10.53 -1.42
CA VAL A 458 0.65 11.69 -1.22
C VAL A 458 -0.33 11.41 -0.08
N HIS A 459 -0.79 12.44 0.61
CA HIS A 459 -1.83 12.33 1.65
C HIS A 459 -3.12 11.70 1.07
N PRO A 460 -3.79 10.78 1.79
CA PRO A 460 -3.58 10.33 3.18
C PRO A 460 -2.42 9.35 3.38
N GLY A 461 -1.95 8.61 2.35
CA GLY A 461 -0.80 7.74 2.47
C GLY A 461 -0.87 6.44 1.67
N ALA A 462 -0.07 5.46 2.08
CA ALA A 462 0.06 4.17 1.43
C ALA A 462 -1.05 3.18 1.83
N GLY A 463 -1.23 2.13 1.02
CA GLY A 463 -2.29 1.13 1.09
C GLY A 463 -3.40 1.39 0.06
N ILE A 464 -3.88 0.34 -0.62
CA ILE A 464 -4.82 0.49 -1.74
C ILE A 464 -6.07 1.28 -1.36
N PRO A 465 -6.82 0.94 -0.29
CA PRO A 465 -8.02 1.71 0.08
C PRO A 465 -7.70 3.17 0.43
N ILE A 466 -6.54 3.42 1.03
CA ILE A 466 -6.09 4.77 1.43
C ILE A 466 -5.69 5.60 0.20
N VAL A 467 -5.03 4.99 -0.80
CA VAL A 467 -4.73 5.63 -2.09
C VAL A 467 -6.00 5.95 -2.85
N MET A 468 -6.98 5.03 -2.87
CA MET A 468 -8.29 5.26 -3.48
C MET A 468 -9.06 6.39 -2.79
N GLN A 469 -9.00 6.47 -1.46
CA GLN A 469 -9.56 7.59 -0.70
C GLN A 469 -8.89 8.92 -1.08
N GLY A 470 -7.56 8.95 -1.21
CA GLY A 470 -6.83 10.12 -1.69
C GLY A 470 -7.22 10.52 -3.11
N ALA A 471 -7.47 9.55 -3.98
CA ALA A 471 -7.95 9.74 -5.33
C ALA A 471 -9.37 10.35 -5.37
N LYS A 472 -10.28 9.88 -4.51
CA LYS A 472 -11.61 10.48 -4.32
C LYS A 472 -11.50 11.92 -3.85
N LEU A 473 -10.66 12.20 -2.84
CA LEU A 473 -10.45 13.57 -2.35
C LEU A 473 -9.93 14.51 -3.45
N LEU A 474 -9.06 14.01 -4.34
CA LEU A 474 -8.59 14.78 -5.49
C LEU A 474 -9.71 15.00 -6.51
N ALA A 475 -10.47 13.96 -6.85
CA ALA A 475 -11.59 14.09 -7.78
C ALA A 475 -12.64 15.11 -7.28
N ASP A 476 -13.03 15.04 -6.01
CA ASP A 476 -13.96 15.97 -5.39
C ASP A 476 -13.42 17.42 -5.39
N HIS A 477 -12.09 17.58 -5.20
CA HIS A 477 -11.43 18.89 -5.30
C HIS A 477 -11.48 19.45 -6.72
N LEU A 478 -11.13 18.67 -7.73
CA LEU A 478 -11.13 19.05 -9.15
C LEU A 478 -12.54 19.44 -9.62
N ILE A 479 -13.56 18.65 -9.28
CA ILE A 479 -14.95 18.92 -9.63
C ILE A 479 -15.43 20.23 -9.00
N LYS A 480 -15.04 20.49 -7.75
CA LYS A 480 -15.38 21.74 -7.07
C LYS A 480 -14.69 22.95 -7.71
N GLU A 481 -13.44 22.84 -8.11
CA GLU A 481 -12.74 23.91 -8.83
C GLU A 481 -13.38 24.17 -10.20
N GLU A 482 -13.71 23.14 -10.97
CA GLU A 482 -14.39 23.28 -12.26
C GLU A 482 -15.74 24.02 -12.12
N SER A 483 -16.54 23.69 -11.10
CA SER A 483 -17.84 24.36 -10.85
C SER A 483 -17.69 25.84 -10.51
N LEU A 484 -16.58 26.23 -9.86
CA LEU A 484 -16.28 27.64 -9.56
C LEU A 484 -15.84 28.42 -10.82
N TRP A 485 -15.30 27.75 -11.83
CA TRP A 485 -14.77 28.38 -13.05
C TRP A 485 -15.83 28.49 -14.14
N THR A 486 -16.76 27.56 -14.22
CA THR A 486 -17.91 27.63 -15.14
C THR A 486 -18.96 28.63 -14.68
N SER A 487 -18.91 29.07 -13.43
CA SER A 487 -19.84 30.07 -12.85
C SER A 487 -19.32 31.51 -12.88
N GLN A 488 -18.11 31.79 -13.40
CA GLN A 488 -17.69 33.18 -13.67
C GLN A 488 -18.25 33.61 -15.02
N PRO A 489 -19.07 34.68 -15.08
CA PRO A 489 -19.50 35.23 -16.35
C PRO A 489 -18.29 35.82 -17.09
N VAL A 490 -18.22 35.54 -18.40
CA VAL A 490 -17.26 36.11 -19.37
C VAL A 490 -17.39 37.62 -19.41
#